data_4d020cb2994c02dec9d69db9c52acb3a
#
_entry.id   4d020cb2994c02dec9d69db9c52acb3a
#
_cell.length_a   1.000
_cell.length_b   1.000
_cell.length_c   1.000
_cell.angle_alpha   90.00
_cell.angle_beta   90.00
_cell.angle_gamma   90.00
#
_symmetry.space_group_name_H-M   'P 1'
#
loop_
_entity.id
_entity.type
_entity.pdbx_description
1 polymer ?
#
loop_
_entity_poly.entity_id
_entity_poly.type
_entity_poly.pdbx_seq_one_letter_code
_entity_poly.pdbx_strand_id
1 'polypeptide(L)'
;MAQLTTSVGLLTSREVGYRSHFQIGGVSVELSAEREVDVALLPSLEPFRMQNAFPDLRVRVTWTDLLTAEPTLPLFDSGTTWKAFEAENGLQFDFVSPRLGDQPYKRLRVDRRFGAAMLQMSRESFLNFPRDAEPLEYPLDELLIMHRLTQEQAIELHGTGIVRGNGEANLFIGHSGAGKSTTTRLWTAVEDVEVLSDDRIIVRRDEASSVPEGPFEAAGDAGRHEVLRLRDCSASRTNLSAQDDKRKGAAFKKKKCQMRMYGTPWHGEAMYASPGSAPLTRIFVLEHGHGNVITPLAPSQAVAELFARSFVPFHRHEYVNSALVFLEALANAVPVYRYAFEPDQRAVEKIRNFHD
;
A
#
# COMPACT_ATOMS: atom_id res chain seq x y z
N MET A 1 12.57 24.31 -37.92
CA MET A 1 12.15 24.52 -36.52
C MET A 1 10.67 24.17 -36.43
N ALA A 2 10.35 22.98 -35.99
CA ALA A 2 8.97 22.56 -35.73
C ALA A 2 8.95 22.00 -34.30
N GLN A 3 8.32 22.76 -33.43
CA GLN A 3 8.06 22.39 -32.02
C GLN A 3 7.04 21.27 -32.02
N LEU A 4 7.45 20.07 -31.60
CA LEU A 4 6.56 18.97 -31.25
C LEU A 4 6.10 19.21 -29.81
N THR A 5 5.01 19.93 -29.64
CA THR A 5 4.20 19.96 -28.43
C THR A 5 3.47 18.62 -28.30
N THR A 6 4.05 17.70 -27.55
CA THR A 6 3.34 16.46 -27.17
C THR A 6 2.53 16.74 -25.90
N SER A 7 1.35 17.32 -26.08
CA SER A 7 0.32 17.31 -25.05
C SER A 7 -0.04 15.84 -24.77
N VAL A 8 -0.06 15.46 -23.49
CA VAL A 8 -0.74 14.24 -23.05
C VAL A 8 -2.23 14.49 -23.26
N GLY A 9 -2.68 14.36 -24.53
CA GLY A 9 -4.07 14.47 -24.91
C GLY A 9 -4.86 13.35 -24.26
N LEU A 10 -6.00 13.73 -23.70
CA LEU A 10 -7.09 12.84 -23.32
C LEU A 10 -7.14 11.65 -24.28
N LEU A 11 -6.98 10.44 -23.74
CA LEU A 11 -7.09 9.19 -24.45
C LEU A 11 -8.49 9.07 -25.07
N THR A 12 -8.61 9.52 -26.33
CA THR A 12 -9.76 9.16 -27.15
C THR A 12 -9.79 7.64 -27.30
N SER A 13 -10.90 7.06 -26.95
CA SER A 13 -11.26 5.64 -26.97
C SER A 13 -10.98 4.99 -28.34
N ARG A 14 -9.75 4.45 -28.54
CA ARG A 14 -9.56 3.29 -29.40
C ARG A 14 -9.52 2.07 -28.49
N GLU A 15 -10.35 1.11 -28.81
CA GLU A 15 -10.57 -0.13 -28.06
C GLU A 15 -9.22 -0.75 -27.65
N VAL A 16 -8.95 -0.69 -26.36
CA VAL A 16 -7.88 -1.46 -25.76
C VAL A 16 -8.38 -2.90 -25.71
N GLY A 17 -7.78 -3.81 -26.49
CA GLY A 17 -8.34 -5.14 -26.71
C GLY A 17 -8.44 -6.00 -25.47
N TYR A 18 -7.47 -5.91 -24.55
CA TYR A 18 -7.38 -6.81 -23.38
C TYR A 18 -7.19 -6.03 -22.10
N ARG A 19 -7.78 -6.54 -21.00
CA ARG A 19 -7.68 -5.95 -19.67
C ARG A 19 -7.62 -7.03 -18.61
N SER A 20 -6.89 -6.75 -17.53
CA SER A 20 -6.98 -7.47 -16.27
C SER A 20 -7.08 -6.51 -15.10
N HIS A 21 -7.66 -6.99 -14.01
CA HIS A 21 -7.86 -6.18 -12.81
C HIS A 21 -7.38 -6.97 -11.60
N PHE A 22 -6.75 -6.26 -10.66
CA PHE A 22 -6.36 -6.81 -9.37
C PHE A 22 -6.44 -5.73 -8.28
N GLN A 23 -6.40 -6.14 -7.02
CA GLN A 23 -6.45 -5.21 -5.90
C GLN A 23 -5.39 -5.58 -4.87
N ILE A 24 -4.58 -4.61 -4.44
CA ILE A 24 -3.59 -4.76 -3.38
C ILE A 24 -3.82 -3.67 -2.35
N GLY A 25 -3.99 -4.03 -1.06
CA GLY A 25 -4.15 -3.07 0.02
C GLY A 25 -5.33 -2.12 -0.17
N GLY A 26 -6.40 -2.55 -0.85
CA GLY A 26 -7.55 -1.73 -1.18
C GLY A 26 -7.37 -0.80 -2.38
N VAL A 27 -6.19 -0.80 -3.04
CA VAL A 27 -5.96 -0.09 -4.31
C VAL A 27 -6.31 -1.00 -5.47
N SER A 28 -7.30 -0.63 -6.26
CA SER A 28 -7.72 -1.36 -7.47
C SER A 28 -6.93 -0.89 -8.69
N VAL A 29 -6.37 -1.82 -9.44
CA VAL A 29 -5.52 -1.57 -10.61
C VAL A 29 -6.13 -2.21 -11.86
N GLU A 30 -6.25 -1.43 -12.94
CA GLU A 30 -6.53 -1.93 -14.29
C GLU A 30 -5.22 -1.96 -15.09
N LEU A 31 -4.86 -3.13 -15.59
CA LEU A 31 -3.81 -3.32 -16.59
C LEU A 31 -4.47 -3.47 -17.95
N SER A 32 -4.01 -2.71 -18.95
CA SER A 32 -4.58 -2.72 -20.29
C SER A 32 -3.52 -2.74 -21.39
N ALA A 33 -3.75 -3.51 -22.47
CA ALA A 33 -2.82 -3.62 -23.58
C ALA A 33 -3.49 -4.03 -24.90
N GLU A 34 -2.75 -3.95 -26.01
CA GLU A 34 -3.20 -4.43 -27.33
C GLU A 34 -3.09 -5.96 -27.46
N ARG A 35 -2.21 -6.62 -26.67
CA ARG A 35 -2.02 -8.07 -26.68
C ARG A 35 -2.43 -8.67 -25.34
N GLU A 36 -3.05 -9.84 -25.40
CA GLU A 36 -3.52 -10.57 -24.21
C GLU A 36 -2.38 -10.92 -23.24
N VAL A 37 -1.25 -11.33 -23.78
CA VAL A 37 -0.07 -11.71 -22.98
C VAL A 37 0.45 -10.53 -22.12
N ASP A 38 0.27 -9.29 -22.57
CA ASP A 38 0.74 -8.10 -21.86
C ASP A 38 -0.17 -7.69 -20.68
N VAL A 39 -1.31 -8.34 -20.52
CA VAL A 39 -2.23 -8.15 -19.37
C VAL A 39 -2.34 -9.40 -18.51
N ALA A 40 -1.58 -10.45 -18.79
CA ALA A 40 -1.48 -11.63 -17.93
C ALA A 40 -0.91 -11.21 -16.57
N LEU A 41 -1.59 -11.62 -15.50
CA LEU A 41 -1.07 -11.38 -14.16
C LEU A 41 0.01 -12.42 -13.84
N LEU A 42 1.01 -11.97 -13.08
CA LEU A 42 2.01 -12.86 -12.51
C LEU A 42 1.35 -13.86 -11.55
N PRO A 43 1.93 -15.06 -11.37
CA PRO A 43 1.40 -16.03 -10.41
C PRO A 43 1.22 -15.47 -8.99
N SER A 44 2.08 -14.55 -8.56
CA SER A 44 1.98 -13.84 -7.28
C SER A 44 0.79 -12.89 -7.21
N LEU A 45 0.36 -12.31 -8.34
CA LEU A 45 -0.77 -11.39 -8.45
C LEU A 45 -2.11 -12.10 -8.69
N GLU A 46 -2.10 -13.35 -9.16
CA GLU A 46 -3.34 -14.09 -9.47
C GLU A 46 -4.29 -14.22 -8.28
N PRO A 47 -3.86 -14.47 -7.05
CA PRO A 47 -4.76 -14.47 -5.89
C PRO A 47 -5.45 -13.12 -5.64
N PHE A 48 -4.85 -12.02 -6.11
CA PHE A 48 -5.35 -10.65 -5.97
C PHE A 48 -6.23 -10.21 -7.13
N ARG A 49 -6.47 -11.09 -8.13
CA ARG A 49 -7.35 -10.80 -9.26
C ARG A 49 -8.74 -10.46 -8.80
N MET A 50 -9.34 -9.46 -9.45
CA MET A 50 -10.74 -9.09 -9.22
C MET A 50 -11.49 -8.97 -10.54
N GLN A 51 -12.84 -9.05 -10.44
CA GLN A 51 -13.72 -8.84 -11.59
C GLN A 51 -14.27 -7.42 -11.53
N ASN A 52 -14.19 -6.72 -12.66
CA ASN A 52 -14.84 -5.43 -12.95
C ASN A 52 -14.90 -4.46 -11.76
N ALA A 53 -13.86 -3.65 -11.58
CA ALA A 53 -13.86 -2.56 -10.61
C ALA A 53 -13.70 -1.21 -11.32
N PHE A 54 -14.12 -0.15 -10.66
CA PHE A 54 -13.64 1.19 -11.01
C PHE A 54 -12.19 1.29 -10.52
N PRO A 55 -11.19 1.32 -11.41
CA PRO A 55 -9.81 1.27 -10.97
C PRO A 55 -9.37 2.62 -10.38
N ASP A 56 -8.64 2.54 -9.27
CA ASP A 56 -7.94 3.68 -8.67
C ASP A 56 -6.71 4.06 -9.48
N LEU A 57 -6.09 3.09 -10.13
CA LEU A 57 -4.92 3.23 -10.99
C LEU A 57 -5.11 2.47 -12.30
N ARG A 58 -4.91 3.15 -13.43
CA ARG A 58 -4.92 2.56 -14.77
C ARG A 58 -3.51 2.50 -15.33
N VAL A 59 -3.06 1.32 -15.70
CA VAL A 59 -1.75 1.11 -16.33
C VAL A 59 -1.97 0.63 -17.76
N ARG A 60 -1.49 1.41 -18.73
CA ARG A 60 -1.49 1.00 -20.13
C ARG A 60 -0.11 0.52 -20.53
N VAL A 61 -0.02 -0.74 -20.96
CA VAL A 61 1.21 -1.33 -21.48
C VAL A 61 1.32 -1.07 -22.98
N THR A 62 2.48 -0.63 -23.42
CA THR A 62 2.83 -0.37 -24.82
C THR A 62 4.23 -0.89 -25.11
N TRP A 63 4.52 -1.12 -26.38
CA TRP A 63 5.84 -1.55 -26.84
C TRP A 63 6.48 -0.51 -27.75
N THR A 64 7.76 -0.26 -27.54
CA THR A 64 8.61 0.56 -28.43
C THR A 64 9.82 -0.27 -28.85
N ASP A 65 10.49 0.11 -29.92
CA ASP A 65 11.66 -0.66 -30.40
C ASP A 65 12.81 -0.56 -29.41
N LEU A 66 13.15 0.64 -28.97
CA LEU A 66 14.22 0.91 -28.02
C LEU A 66 13.81 2.02 -27.03
N LEU A 67 14.22 1.88 -25.79
CA LEU A 67 14.22 2.96 -24.80
C LEU A 67 15.64 3.45 -24.59
N THR A 68 15.87 4.75 -24.72
CA THR A 68 17.16 5.37 -24.44
C THR A 68 17.20 5.91 -23.03
N ALA A 69 18.37 5.85 -22.38
CA ALA A 69 18.54 6.42 -21.04
C ALA A 69 18.19 7.92 -21.02
N GLU A 70 17.55 8.37 -19.92
CA GLU A 70 17.21 9.76 -19.72
C GLU A 70 18.49 10.59 -19.50
N PRO A 71 18.70 11.68 -20.26
CA PRO A 71 19.92 12.48 -20.15
C PRO A 71 19.97 13.38 -18.91
N THR A 72 18.85 13.55 -18.23
CA THR A 72 18.74 14.40 -17.02
C THR A 72 19.20 13.65 -15.77
N LEU A 73 19.55 14.41 -14.73
CA LEU A 73 19.87 13.82 -13.45
C LEU A 73 18.61 13.21 -12.82
N PRO A 74 18.69 11.98 -12.27
CA PRO A 74 17.57 11.36 -11.59
C PRO A 74 17.24 12.07 -10.28
N LEU A 75 15.96 12.15 -9.97
CA LEU A 75 15.44 12.53 -8.67
C LEU A 75 15.85 11.53 -7.57
N PHE A 76 15.89 10.24 -7.96
CA PHE A 76 16.32 9.14 -7.12
C PHE A 76 16.97 8.04 -7.99
N ASP A 77 18.03 7.43 -7.47
CA ASP A 77 18.71 6.29 -8.08
C ASP A 77 18.81 5.16 -7.04
N SER A 78 18.19 4.01 -7.32
CA SER A 78 18.27 2.84 -6.44
C SER A 78 19.67 2.20 -6.40
N GLY A 79 20.56 2.63 -7.29
CA GLY A 79 21.91 2.09 -7.46
C GLY A 79 21.96 0.78 -8.23
N THR A 80 20.82 0.11 -8.49
CA THR A 80 20.80 -1.23 -9.09
C THR A 80 19.80 -1.41 -10.23
N THR A 81 18.51 -1.20 -9.96
CA THR A 81 17.44 -1.68 -10.84
C THR A 81 16.54 -0.60 -11.42
N TRP A 82 16.43 0.56 -10.78
CA TRP A 82 15.54 1.61 -11.26
C TRP A 82 16.01 3.01 -10.86
N LYS A 83 15.57 3.99 -11.64
CA LYS A 83 15.79 5.43 -11.41
C LYS A 83 14.49 6.17 -11.57
N ALA A 84 14.26 7.19 -10.74
CA ALA A 84 13.12 8.10 -10.87
C ALA A 84 13.57 9.46 -11.40
N PHE A 85 12.75 10.05 -12.26
CA PHE A 85 12.96 11.37 -12.85
C PHE A 85 11.71 12.22 -12.71
N GLU A 86 11.88 13.53 -12.67
CA GLU A 86 10.76 14.46 -12.85
C GLU A 86 10.22 14.35 -14.28
N ALA A 87 8.89 14.35 -14.40
CA ALA A 87 8.19 14.47 -15.66
C ALA A 87 7.22 15.66 -15.59
N GLU A 88 6.85 16.23 -16.74
CA GLU A 88 6.01 17.43 -16.83
C GLU A 88 4.74 17.33 -15.98
N ASN A 89 4.07 16.17 -15.98
CA ASN A 89 2.80 15.92 -15.27
C ASN A 89 2.88 14.82 -14.22
N GLY A 90 4.06 14.48 -13.71
CA GLY A 90 4.20 13.39 -12.75
C GLY A 90 5.63 12.90 -12.57
N LEU A 91 5.80 11.59 -12.58
CA LEU A 91 7.10 10.92 -12.46
C LEU A 91 7.35 9.99 -13.64
N GLN A 92 8.63 9.79 -13.96
CA GLN A 92 9.11 8.74 -14.83
C GLN A 92 10.01 7.81 -14.03
N PHE A 93 9.83 6.51 -14.22
CA PHE A 93 10.72 5.47 -13.67
C PHE A 93 11.31 4.69 -14.83
N ASP A 94 12.64 4.62 -14.88
CA ASP A 94 13.38 3.80 -15.82
C ASP A 94 13.93 2.59 -15.11
N PHE A 95 13.65 1.40 -15.64
CA PHE A 95 14.13 0.14 -15.11
C PHE A 95 15.27 -0.38 -15.99
N VAL A 96 16.36 -0.77 -15.34
CA VAL A 96 17.58 -1.27 -15.96
C VAL A 96 17.95 -2.64 -15.41
N SER A 97 18.56 -3.47 -16.23
CA SER A 97 19.07 -4.77 -15.81
C SER A 97 20.35 -5.09 -16.61
N PRO A 98 21.47 -5.39 -15.96
CA PRO A 98 22.71 -5.78 -16.67
C PRO A 98 22.52 -6.97 -17.63
N ARG A 99 21.54 -7.84 -17.35
CA ARG A 99 21.20 -8.98 -18.20
C ARG A 99 20.55 -8.56 -19.53
N LEU A 100 19.81 -7.45 -19.53
CA LEU A 100 19.05 -6.95 -20.68
C LEU A 100 19.77 -5.82 -21.43
N GLY A 101 20.96 -5.41 -20.97
CA GLY A 101 21.77 -4.35 -21.54
C GLY A 101 21.83 -3.07 -20.72
N ASP A 102 22.50 -2.06 -21.25
CA ASP A 102 22.77 -0.79 -20.55
C ASP A 102 21.63 0.24 -20.68
N GLN A 103 20.67 -0.03 -21.57
CA GLN A 103 19.52 0.84 -21.77
C GLN A 103 18.34 0.41 -20.91
N PRO A 104 17.40 1.32 -20.61
CA PRO A 104 16.18 0.94 -19.92
C PRO A 104 15.39 -0.11 -20.72
N TYR A 105 15.01 -1.19 -20.07
CA TYR A 105 14.16 -2.20 -20.67
C TYR A 105 12.67 -1.94 -20.44
N LYS A 106 12.33 -1.14 -19.40
CA LYS A 106 11.01 -0.64 -19.11
C LYS A 106 11.07 0.84 -18.73
N ARG A 107 10.04 1.58 -19.08
CA ARG A 107 9.82 2.96 -18.66
C ARG A 107 8.37 3.14 -18.25
N LEU A 108 8.16 3.51 -17.00
CA LEU A 108 6.86 3.88 -16.47
C LEU A 108 6.77 5.40 -16.40
N ARG A 109 5.73 5.98 -17.03
CA ARG A 109 5.32 7.37 -16.80
C ARG A 109 3.99 7.38 -16.08
N VAL A 110 3.90 8.09 -14.98
CA VAL A 110 2.71 8.11 -14.12
C VAL A 110 2.38 9.54 -13.73
N ASP A 111 1.08 9.85 -13.64
CA ASP A 111 0.62 11.17 -13.20
C ASP A 111 0.92 11.41 -11.69
N ARG A 112 0.80 12.67 -11.26
CA ARG A 112 1.10 13.09 -9.87
C ARG A 112 0.24 12.41 -8.81
N ARG A 113 -0.93 11.90 -9.19
CA ARG A 113 -1.87 11.23 -8.27
C ARG A 113 -1.77 9.72 -8.32
N PHE A 114 -0.89 9.18 -9.16
CA PHE A 114 -0.80 7.74 -9.40
C PHE A 114 -2.17 7.13 -9.77
N GLY A 115 -2.92 7.84 -10.62
CA GLY A 115 -4.21 7.42 -11.13
C GLY A 115 -4.17 6.89 -12.56
N ALA A 116 -3.19 7.33 -13.35
CA ALA A 116 -2.98 6.89 -14.73
C ALA A 116 -1.49 6.76 -15.03
N ALA A 117 -1.11 5.65 -15.64
CA ALA A 117 0.26 5.33 -15.99
C ALA A 117 0.37 4.74 -17.41
N MET A 118 1.47 5.03 -18.08
CA MET A 118 1.90 4.37 -19.32
C MET A 118 3.18 3.60 -19.05
N LEU A 119 3.15 2.31 -19.27
CA LEU A 119 4.30 1.41 -19.20
C LEU A 119 4.78 1.08 -20.61
N GLN A 120 5.98 1.53 -20.95
CA GLN A 120 6.64 1.22 -22.21
C GLN A 120 7.65 0.09 -22.00
N MET A 121 7.56 -0.95 -22.84
CA MET A 121 8.46 -2.08 -22.88
C MET A 121 9.37 -1.97 -24.11
N SER A 122 10.66 -2.24 -23.97
CA SER A 122 11.63 -2.23 -25.08
C SER A 122 11.66 -3.58 -25.80
N ARG A 123 11.31 -3.62 -27.12
CA ARG A 123 11.40 -4.86 -27.91
C ARG A 123 12.83 -5.37 -28.00
N GLU A 124 13.78 -4.47 -28.24
CA GLU A 124 15.19 -4.83 -28.41
C GLU A 124 15.75 -5.52 -27.16
N SER A 125 15.43 -5.02 -25.97
CA SER A 125 15.90 -5.60 -24.71
C SER A 125 15.39 -7.04 -24.50
N PHE A 126 14.20 -7.38 -25.01
CA PHE A 126 13.58 -8.69 -24.84
C PHE A 126 13.75 -9.64 -26.04
N LEU A 127 14.47 -9.24 -27.09
CA LEU A 127 14.69 -10.11 -28.29
C LEU A 127 15.22 -11.50 -27.94
N ASN A 128 16.17 -11.58 -27.03
CA ASN A 128 16.79 -12.83 -26.60
C ASN A 128 16.12 -13.45 -25.37
N PHE A 129 15.21 -12.73 -24.71
CA PHE A 129 14.56 -13.12 -23.45
C PHE A 129 13.04 -12.84 -23.48
N PRO A 130 12.29 -13.34 -24.48
CA PRO A 130 10.89 -12.98 -24.65
C PRO A 130 9.97 -13.45 -23.50
N ARG A 131 10.41 -14.46 -22.74
CA ARG A 131 9.68 -14.98 -21.57
C ARG A 131 9.87 -14.13 -20.33
N ASP A 132 10.87 -13.26 -20.29
CA ASP A 132 11.18 -12.37 -19.17
C ASP A 132 10.41 -11.02 -19.29
N ALA A 133 9.59 -10.88 -20.34
CA ALA A 133 8.84 -9.66 -20.63
C ALA A 133 7.54 -9.57 -19.78
N GLU A 134 7.70 -9.47 -18.48
CA GLU A 134 6.60 -9.34 -17.52
C GLU A 134 6.34 -7.86 -17.21
N PRO A 135 5.18 -7.28 -17.56
CA PRO A 135 4.94 -5.86 -17.37
C PRO A 135 5.07 -5.41 -15.91
N LEU A 136 4.41 -6.12 -14.99
CA LEU A 136 4.33 -5.74 -13.56
C LEU A 136 5.28 -6.56 -12.67
N GLU A 137 6.47 -6.94 -13.15
CA GLU A 137 7.43 -7.60 -12.27
C GLU A 137 7.90 -6.66 -11.14
N TYR A 138 8.25 -7.26 -10.00
CA TYR A 138 8.89 -6.57 -8.90
C TYR A 138 10.20 -5.86 -9.34
N PRO A 139 10.48 -4.62 -8.94
CA PRO A 139 9.75 -3.83 -7.95
C PRO A 139 8.70 -2.85 -8.52
N LEU A 140 8.33 -2.95 -9.80
CA LEU A 140 7.43 -1.97 -10.44
C LEU A 140 6.02 -2.00 -9.81
N ASP A 141 5.49 -3.17 -9.56
CA ASP A 141 4.19 -3.36 -8.91
C ASP A 141 4.16 -2.74 -7.50
N GLU A 142 5.17 -3.01 -6.68
CA GLU A 142 5.30 -2.42 -5.33
C GLU A 142 5.47 -0.90 -5.39
N LEU A 143 6.33 -0.39 -6.29
CA LEU A 143 6.54 1.05 -6.45
C LEU A 143 5.25 1.80 -6.80
N LEU A 144 4.42 1.26 -7.69
CA LEU A 144 3.13 1.84 -8.05
C LEU A 144 2.20 1.93 -6.84
N ILE A 145 2.05 0.83 -6.10
CA ILE A 145 1.18 0.77 -4.92
C ILE A 145 1.72 1.67 -3.81
N MET A 146 3.00 1.55 -3.44
CA MET A 146 3.63 2.34 -2.39
C MET A 146 3.44 3.86 -2.60
N HIS A 147 3.63 4.34 -3.84
CA HIS A 147 3.41 5.75 -4.15
C HIS A 147 1.92 6.13 -4.09
N ARG A 148 1.02 5.25 -4.61
CA ARG A 148 -0.42 5.48 -4.54
C ARG A 148 -0.90 5.58 -3.08
N LEU A 149 -0.40 4.76 -2.17
CA LEU A 149 -0.74 4.79 -0.74
C LEU A 149 -0.46 6.16 -0.09
N THR A 150 0.54 6.92 -0.57
CA THR A 150 0.82 8.26 -0.07
C THR A 150 -0.33 9.25 -0.29
N GLN A 151 -1.24 8.97 -1.20
CA GLN A 151 -2.43 9.76 -1.51
C GLN A 151 -3.66 9.34 -0.69
N GLU A 152 -3.60 8.21 0.02
CA GLU A 152 -4.80 7.50 0.52
C GLU A 152 -4.81 7.22 2.03
N GLN A 153 -4.12 7.98 2.85
CA GLN A 153 -4.11 7.71 4.29
C GLN A 153 -3.80 6.22 4.59
N ALA A 154 -2.74 5.73 4.00
CA ALA A 154 -2.31 4.34 4.09
C ALA A 154 -0.79 4.23 4.05
N ILE A 155 -0.25 3.11 4.52
CA ILE A 155 1.20 2.85 4.52
C ILE A 155 1.48 1.37 4.39
N GLU A 156 2.61 1.07 3.79
CA GLU A 156 3.20 -0.27 3.75
C GLU A 156 4.25 -0.41 4.85
N LEU A 157 4.20 -1.53 5.59
CA LEU A 157 5.07 -1.83 6.73
C LEU A 157 5.78 -3.16 6.55
N HIS A 158 7.05 -3.21 6.94
CA HIS A 158 7.85 -4.43 6.99
C HIS A 158 7.44 -5.29 8.19
N GLY A 159 6.54 -6.22 7.96
CA GLY A 159 5.91 -6.98 9.01
C GLY A 159 5.20 -8.25 8.54
N THR A 160 4.75 -9.05 9.48
CA THR A 160 3.82 -10.16 9.24
C THR A 160 2.47 -9.88 9.88
N GLY A 161 1.40 -10.09 9.14
CA GLY A 161 0.02 -9.93 9.60
C GLY A 161 -0.60 -11.28 9.89
N ILE A 162 -1.07 -11.49 11.12
CA ILE A 162 -1.67 -12.75 11.58
C ILE A 162 -3.10 -12.48 12.04
N VAL A 163 -4.04 -13.20 11.45
CA VAL A 163 -5.46 -13.17 11.79
C VAL A 163 -5.85 -14.49 12.41
N ARG A 164 -6.40 -14.44 13.63
CA ARG A 164 -6.84 -15.59 14.38
C ARG A 164 -8.29 -15.93 14.06
N GLY A 165 -8.68 -17.20 14.27
CA GLY A 165 -10.05 -17.66 14.05
C GLY A 165 -11.12 -16.91 14.86
N ASN A 166 -10.75 -16.23 15.95
CA ASN A 166 -11.64 -15.37 16.74
C ASN A 166 -11.78 -13.94 16.18
N GLY A 167 -11.14 -13.64 15.04
CA GLY A 167 -11.13 -12.31 14.42
C GLY A 167 -10.09 -11.32 14.97
N GLU A 168 -9.31 -11.70 15.97
CA GLU A 168 -8.18 -10.90 16.46
C GLU A 168 -7.08 -10.86 15.41
N ALA A 169 -6.61 -9.68 15.07
CA ALA A 169 -5.64 -9.47 14.01
C ALA A 169 -4.46 -8.64 14.51
N ASN A 170 -3.29 -9.25 14.54
CA ASN A 170 -2.06 -8.68 15.08
C ASN A 170 -1.03 -8.48 13.96
N LEU A 171 -0.39 -7.30 13.97
CA LEU A 171 0.71 -6.99 13.09
C LEU A 171 2.03 -7.05 13.87
N PHE A 172 2.95 -7.86 13.39
CA PHE A 172 4.30 -8.03 13.95
C PHE A 172 5.32 -7.36 13.03
N ILE A 173 5.90 -6.25 13.46
CA ILE A 173 6.91 -5.50 12.71
C ILE A 173 8.29 -5.68 13.33
N GLY A 174 9.34 -5.59 12.51
CA GLY A 174 10.71 -5.73 13.00
C GLY A 174 11.73 -5.58 11.88
N HIS A 175 12.95 -5.26 12.23
CA HIS A 175 14.07 -5.27 11.27
C HIS A 175 14.31 -6.68 10.71
N SER A 176 15.15 -6.78 9.66
CA SER A 176 15.63 -8.08 9.20
C SER A 176 16.27 -8.83 10.37
N GLY A 177 15.93 -10.10 10.54
CA GLY A 177 16.40 -10.90 11.67
C GLY A 177 15.67 -10.71 13.00
N ALA A 178 14.71 -9.78 13.14
CA ALA A 178 13.98 -9.55 14.40
C ALA A 178 13.04 -10.71 14.81
N GLY A 179 12.87 -11.73 13.96
CA GLY A 179 12.07 -12.91 14.27
C GLY A 179 10.68 -12.94 13.64
N LYS A 180 10.37 -12.12 12.62
CA LYS A 180 9.06 -12.15 11.92
C LYS A 180 8.71 -13.54 11.38
N SER A 181 9.59 -14.14 10.57
CA SER A 181 9.38 -15.49 10.02
C SER A 181 9.33 -16.57 11.10
N THR A 182 10.03 -16.37 12.22
CA THR A 182 9.92 -17.24 13.40
C THR A 182 8.56 -17.11 14.05
N THR A 183 8.06 -15.88 14.23
CA THR A 183 6.73 -15.61 14.77
C THR A 183 5.65 -16.25 13.88
N THR A 184 5.73 -16.09 12.56
CA THR A 184 4.82 -16.72 11.61
C THR A 184 4.78 -18.24 11.81
N ARG A 185 5.93 -18.91 11.84
CA ARG A 185 6.03 -20.37 12.06
C ARG A 185 5.47 -20.82 13.42
N LEU A 186 5.72 -20.07 14.47
CA LEU A 186 5.20 -20.39 15.80
C LEU A 186 3.67 -20.30 15.84
N TRP A 187 3.08 -19.27 15.24
CA TRP A 187 1.64 -19.12 15.19
C TRP A 187 0.96 -20.22 14.38
N THR A 188 1.46 -20.51 13.18
CA THR A 188 0.90 -21.58 12.31
C THR A 188 1.07 -22.98 12.89
N ALA A 189 2.02 -23.19 13.80
CA ALA A 189 2.21 -24.47 14.49
C ALA A 189 1.26 -24.67 15.69
N VAL A 190 0.73 -23.59 16.27
CA VAL A 190 -0.05 -23.64 17.52
C VAL A 190 -1.55 -23.44 17.28
N GLU A 191 -1.93 -22.67 16.27
CA GLU A 191 -3.31 -22.29 16.00
C GLU A 191 -3.55 -22.22 14.50
N ASP A 192 -4.78 -22.52 14.07
CA ASP A 192 -5.21 -22.26 12.70
C ASP A 192 -5.39 -20.75 12.53
N VAL A 193 -4.46 -20.14 11.80
CA VAL A 193 -4.41 -18.68 11.56
C VAL A 193 -4.28 -18.39 10.08
N GLU A 194 -4.87 -17.29 9.63
CA GLU A 194 -4.56 -16.72 8.33
C GLU A 194 -3.34 -15.79 8.45
N VAL A 195 -2.29 -16.09 7.67
CA VAL A 195 -1.14 -15.23 7.52
C VAL A 195 -1.34 -14.37 6.26
N LEU A 196 -1.54 -13.08 6.43
CA LEU A 196 -1.83 -12.16 5.33
C LEU A 196 -0.59 -11.95 4.44
N SER A 197 0.57 -11.77 5.05
CA SER A 197 1.89 -11.77 4.41
C SER A 197 2.96 -11.94 5.49
N ASP A 198 4.12 -12.45 5.14
CA ASP A 198 5.27 -12.62 6.05
C ASP A 198 6.36 -11.55 5.89
N ASP A 199 6.15 -10.57 4.99
CA ASP A 199 7.15 -9.51 4.75
C ASP A 199 6.55 -8.10 4.58
N ARG A 200 5.45 -7.95 3.84
CA ARG A 200 4.82 -6.67 3.50
C ARG A 200 3.35 -6.66 3.91
N ILE A 201 2.98 -5.71 4.76
CA ILE A 201 1.58 -5.49 5.17
C ILE A 201 1.20 -4.05 4.90
N ILE A 202 0.08 -3.84 4.22
CA ILE A 202 -0.48 -2.51 4.06
C ILE A 202 -1.48 -2.25 5.19
N VAL A 203 -1.34 -1.10 5.85
CA VAL A 203 -2.30 -0.62 6.85
C VAL A 203 -2.94 0.65 6.33
N ARG A 204 -4.26 0.72 6.42
CA ARG A 204 -5.02 1.90 6.04
C ARG A 204 -6.21 2.14 6.96
N ARG A 205 -6.77 3.35 6.89
CA ARG A 205 -8.01 3.69 7.58
C ARG A 205 -9.16 2.91 6.96
N ASP A 206 -10.01 2.27 7.79
CA ASP A 206 -11.18 1.54 7.34
C ASP A 206 -12.31 2.51 6.99
N GLU A 207 -12.67 2.60 5.70
CA GLU A 207 -13.75 3.46 5.21
C GLU A 207 -15.15 2.94 5.58
N ALA A 208 -15.29 1.64 5.84
CA ALA A 208 -16.56 1.02 6.25
C ALA A 208 -17.13 1.62 7.56
N SER A 209 -16.29 2.34 8.33
CA SER A 209 -16.74 3.04 9.53
C SER A 209 -17.41 4.40 9.29
N SER A 210 -17.49 4.87 8.05
CA SER A 210 -18.03 6.19 7.68
C SER A 210 -19.45 6.14 7.04
N VAL A 211 -20.06 4.97 6.86
CA VAL A 211 -21.43 4.87 6.34
C VAL A 211 -22.42 5.26 7.43
N PRO A 212 -23.27 6.30 7.22
CA PRO A 212 -24.34 6.60 8.16
C PRO A 212 -25.41 5.50 8.08
N GLU A 213 -25.75 4.86 9.18
CA GLU A 213 -26.96 4.05 9.28
C GLU A 213 -28.17 4.98 9.22
N GLY A 214 -28.73 5.19 8.03
CA GLY A 214 -30.01 5.87 7.81
C GLY A 214 -30.80 5.16 6.71
N PRO A 215 -32.13 5.07 6.81
CA PRO A 215 -32.94 4.41 5.80
C PRO A 215 -32.85 5.16 4.48
N PHE A 216 -32.59 4.41 3.43
CA PHE A 216 -32.54 4.89 2.05
C PHE A 216 -33.95 5.24 1.59
N GLU A 217 -34.36 6.50 1.66
CA GLU A 217 -35.50 7.00 0.89
C GLU A 217 -35.04 7.32 -0.53
N ALA A 218 -35.61 6.58 -1.48
CA ALA A 218 -35.37 6.78 -2.90
C ALA A 218 -36.00 8.12 -3.34
N ALA A 219 -35.18 9.10 -3.68
CA ALA A 219 -35.61 10.30 -4.39
C ALA A 219 -34.75 10.48 -5.64
N GLY A 220 -35.45 10.68 -6.78
CA GLY A 220 -34.95 10.68 -8.13
C GLY A 220 -33.95 11.76 -8.50
N ASP A 221 -33.26 11.39 -9.55
CA ASP A 221 -32.64 12.14 -10.65
C ASP A 221 -32.43 13.66 -10.49
N ALA A 222 -31.16 14.07 -10.38
CA ALA A 222 -30.59 15.25 -11.07
C ALA A 222 -29.07 15.36 -10.77
N GLY A 223 -28.29 15.33 -11.83
CA GLY A 223 -26.84 15.41 -11.75
C GLY A 223 -26.26 16.66 -11.10
N ARG A 224 -25.22 16.44 -10.32
CA ARG A 224 -24.10 17.37 -10.11
C ARG A 224 -22.96 16.64 -9.39
N HIS A 225 -21.82 16.56 -10.02
CA HIS A 225 -20.55 16.17 -9.40
C HIS A 225 -20.19 17.19 -8.33
N GLU A 226 -20.32 16.84 -7.07
CA GLU A 226 -19.80 17.62 -5.96
C GLU A 226 -18.63 16.85 -5.32
N VAL A 227 -17.44 17.47 -5.43
CA VAL A 227 -16.20 16.97 -4.85
C VAL A 227 -16.33 17.03 -3.33
N LEU A 228 -16.48 15.89 -2.67
CA LEU A 228 -16.46 15.77 -1.21
C LEU A 228 -15.08 16.19 -0.67
N ARG A 229 -15.02 17.40 -0.13
CA ARG A 229 -13.86 17.87 0.63
C ARG A 229 -13.79 17.10 1.95
N LEU A 230 -12.65 16.44 2.16
CA LEU A 230 -12.26 15.81 3.41
C LEU A 230 -12.39 16.82 4.58
N ARG A 231 -13.26 16.55 5.54
CA ARG A 231 -13.31 17.29 6.79
C ARG A 231 -12.25 16.76 7.73
N ASP A 232 -11.34 17.65 8.07
CA ASP A 232 -10.27 17.51 9.05
C ASP A 232 -10.78 16.98 10.39
N CYS A 233 -10.15 15.92 10.90
CA CYS A 233 -10.28 15.45 12.28
C CYS A 233 -9.26 16.14 13.22
N SER A 234 -8.75 17.31 12.87
CA SER A 234 -7.92 18.11 13.77
C SER A 234 -8.80 18.98 14.67
N ALA A 235 -8.75 18.72 15.96
CA ALA A 235 -9.44 19.53 16.96
C ALA A 235 -8.77 20.90 17.10
N SER A 236 -9.32 21.93 16.46
CA SER A 236 -9.01 23.32 16.77
C SER A 236 -9.59 23.69 18.13
N ARG A 237 -8.73 24.04 19.07
CA ARG A 237 -9.12 24.76 20.29
C ARG A 237 -9.47 26.21 19.91
N THR A 238 -10.74 26.54 19.91
CA THR A 238 -11.17 27.94 20.05
C THR A 238 -12.13 28.03 21.22
N ASN A 239 -11.74 28.85 22.18
CA ASN A 239 -12.57 29.30 23.32
C ASN A 239 -13.76 30.09 22.80
N LEU A 240 -14.96 29.65 23.12
CA LEU A 240 -16.16 30.50 23.11
C LEU A 240 -16.97 30.23 24.37
N SER A 241 -17.32 31.32 25.02
CA SER A 241 -17.98 31.47 26.30
C SER A 241 -19.33 30.74 26.41
N ALA A 242 -19.60 30.28 27.62
CA ALA A 242 -20.85 29.69 28.07
C ALA A 242 -22.02 30.68 27.98
N GLN A 243 -23.12 30.23 27.39
CA GLN A 243 -24.48 30.53 27.86
C GLN A 243 -25.48 29.53 27.29
N ASP A 244 -26.17 28.89 28.19
CA ASP A 244 -27.43 28.15 28.16
C ASP A 244 -28.06 27.70 26.84
N ASP A 245 -28.14 26.34 26.61
CA ASP A 245 -29.45 25.77 26.31
C ASP A 245 -29.52 24.27 26.70
N LYS A 246 -30.45 23.94 27.62
CA LYS A 246 -30.78 22.57 28.01
C LYS A 246 -31.60 21.91 26.93
N ARG A 247 -30.98 21.19 26.02
CA ARG A 247 -31.66 20.17 25.20
C ARG A 247 -30.85 18.86 25.23
N LYS A 248 -31.56 17.80 25.60
CA LYS A 248 -31.14 16.43 25.81
C LYS A 248 -30.14 15.99 24.74
N GLY A 249 -28.88 15.91 25.11
CA GLY A 249 -27.81 15.40 24.25
C GLY A 249 -27.87 13.87 24.15
N ALA A 250 -28.29 13.37 23.00
CA ALA A 250 -27.81 12.06 22.58
C ALA A 250 -26.27 12.15 22.46
N ALA A 251 -25.57 11.48 23.35
CA ALA A 251 -24.13 11.40 23.29
C ALA A 251 -23.74 10.72 21.95
N PHE A 252 -23.32 11.52 20.98
CA PHE A 252 -22.62 11.01 19.80
C PHE A 252 -21.35 10.31 20.31
N LYS A 253 -21.42 8.98 20.47
CA LYS A 253 -20.21 8.18 20.63
C LYS A 253 -19.39 8.44 19.36
N LYS A 254 -18.30 9.20 19.49
CA LYS A 254 -17.30 9.35 18.43
C LYS A 254 -16.92 7.94 18.00
N LYS A 255 -17.36 7.51 16.81
CA LYS A 255 -17.02 6.20 16.25
C LYS A 255 -15.49 6.19 16.15
N LYS A 256 -14.83 5.27 16.88
CA LYS A 256 -13.37 5.17 16.92
C LYS A 256 -12.92 4.86 15.49
N CYS A 257 -11.99 5.65 14.96
CA CYS A 257 -11.41 5.41 13.63
C CYS A 257 -10.78 4.02 13.64
N GLN A 258 -11.28 3.13 12.81
CA GLN A 258 -10.77 1.77 12.73
C GLN A 258 -9.69 1.69 11.66
N MET A 259 -8.58 1.04 11.99
CA MET A 259 -7.51 0.71 11.05
C MET A 259 -7.66 -0.73 10.59
N ARG A 260 -7.35 -0.99 9.33
CA ARG A 260 -7.39 -2.32 8.71
C ARG A 260 -6.04 -2.66 8.14
N MET A 261 -5.59 -3.88 8.30
CA MET A 261 -4.42 -4.42 7.63
C MET A 261 -4.82 -5.32 6.47
N TYR A 262 -4.00 -5.31 5.43
CA TYR A 262 -4.18 -6.06 4.18
C TYR A 262 -2.94 -6.86 3.87
N GLY A 263 -3.13 -8.07 3.36
CA GLY A 263 -2.05 -8.84 2.78
C GLY A 263 -1.62 -8.30 1.43
N THR A 264 -0.43 -8.70 1.03
CA THR A 264 0.20 -8.28 -0.23
C THR A 264 0.78 -9.48 -0.97
N PRO A 265 1.05 -9.37 -2.28
CA PRO A 265 1.73 -10.41 -3.05
C PRO A 265 3.24 -10.50 -2.73
N TRP A 266 3.79 -9.50 -2.06
CA TRP A 266 5.22 -9.39 -1.75
C TRP A 266 5.50 -10.14 -0.44
N HIS A 267 5.95 -11.36 -0.57
CA HIS A 267 6.23 -12.27 0.53
C HIS A 267 7.73 -12.38 0.81
N GLY A 268 8.06 -12.81 2.02
CA GLY A 268 9.41 -13.17 2.43
C GLY A 268 9.75 -14.64 2.18
N GLU A 269 10.66 -15.18 2.97
CA GLU A 269 11.13 -16.56 2.84
C GLU A 269 10.06 -17.61 3.14
N ALA A 270 9.06 -17.29 3.96
CA ALA A 270 7.99 -18.22 4.32
C ALA A 270 6.88 -18.27 3.25
N MET A 271 6.92 -17.39 2.25
CA MET A 271 6.07 -17.35 1.06
C MET A 271 4.57 -17.22 1.34
N TYR A 272 4.19 -16.54 2.43
CA TYR A 272 2.80 -16.24 2.72
C TYR A 272 2.37 -14.97 1.99
N ALA A 273 1.33 -15.08 1.18
CA ALA A 273 0.68 -13.99 0.48
C ALA A 273 -0.82 -14.25 0.39
N SER A 274 -1.64 -13.40 0.97
CA SER A 274 -3.11 -13.51 0.96
C SER A 274 -3.73 -12.19 0.50
N PRO A 275 -4.78 -12.22 -0.33
CA PRO A 275 -5.57 -11.03 -0.63
C PRO A 275 -6.49 -10.63 0.53
N GLY A 276 -6.46 -11.36 1.64
CA GLY A 276 -7.27 -11.13 2.82
C GLY A 276 -6.98 -9.80 3.52
N SER A 277 -7.89 -9.39 4.37
CA SER A 277 -7.75 -8.21 5.20
C SER A 277 -8.51 -8.36 6.52
N ALA A 278 -8.05 -7.70 7.57
CA ALA A 278 -8.72 -7.73 8.87
C ALA A 278 -8.60 -6.38 9.61
N PRO A 279 -9.58 -6.03 10.47
CA PRO A 279 -9.45 -4.91 11.39
C PRO A 279 -8.24 -5.11 12.29
N LEU A 280 -7.32 -4.15 12.30
CA LEU A 280 -6.07 -4.24 13.07
C LEU A 280 -6.34 -4.04 14.57
N THR A 281 -5.99 -5.04 15.36
CA THR A 281 -6.21 -5.05 16.82
C THR A 281 -5.01 -4.46 17.56
N ARG A 282 -3.80 -4.95 17.28
CA ARG A 282 -2.55 -4.56 17.96
C ARG A 282 -1.36 -4.62 17.02
N ILE A 283 -0.33 -3.84 17.35
CA ILE A 283 0.97 -3.88 16.66
C ILE A 283 2.04 -4.25 17.68
N PHE A 284 2.87 -5.23 17.34
CA PHE A 284 4.01 -5.66 18.13
C PHE A 284 5.31 -5.36 17.38
N VAL A 285 6.17 -4.54 17.99
CA VAL A 285 7.54 -4.31 17.54
C VAL A 285 8.41 -5.42 18.12
N LEU A 286 8.86 -6.33 17.25
CA LEU A 286 9.63 -7.49 17.66
C LEU A 286 11.08 -7.12 17.97
N GLU A 287 11.60 -7.66 19.06
CA GLU A 287 13.01 -7.68 19.40
C GLU A 287 13.39 -8.99 20.09
N HIS A 288 14.64 -9.40 19.98
CA HIS A 288 15.13 -10.54 20.73
C HIS A 288 15.25 -10.19 22.21
N GLY A 289 14.76 -11.06 23.08
CA GLY A 289 14.81 -10.84 24.52
C GLY A 289 14.52 -12.12 25.29
N HIS A 290 14.51 -12.00 26.61
CA HIS A 290 14.19 -13.09 27.51
C HIS A 290 12.87 -12.83 28.22
N GLY A 291 12.13 -13.91 28.51
CA GLY A 291 10.96 -13.87 29.38
C GLY A 291 9.66 -13.41 28.69
N ASN A 292 9.63 -13.24 27.37
CA ASN A 292 8.42 -12.88 26.63
C ASN A 292 7.72 -11.61 27.18
N VAL A 293 8.47 -10.49 27.26
CA VAL A 293 8.01 -9.24 27.86
C VAL A 293 7.32 -8.36 26.84
N ILE A 294 6.08 -7.93 27.14
CA ILE A 294 5.31 -6.97 26.36
C ILE A 294 5.29 -5.63 27.10
N THR A 295 5.74 -4.57 26.46
CA THR A 295 5.79 -3.21 27.03
C THR A 295 5.07 -2.23 26.12
N PRO A 296 4.08 -1.44 26.61
CA PRO A 296 3.41 -0.46 25.77
C PRO A 296 4.36 0.66 25.35
N LEU A 297 4.23 1.13 24.11
CA LEU A 297 4.98 2.27 23.61
C LEU A 297 4.11 3.56 23.70
N ALA A 298 4.75 4.65 24.11
CA ALA A 298 4.13 5.96 23.98
C ALA A 298 3.92 6.31 22.50
N PRO A 299 2.89 7.10 22.12
CA PRO A 299 2.59 7.41 20.73
C PRO A 299 3.78 7.91 19.91
N SER A 300 4.62 8.77 20.46
CA SER A 300 5.82 9.27 19.79
C SER A 300 6.87 8.18 19.53
N GLN A 301 7.05 7.26 20.46
CA GLN A 301 7.93 6.11 20.28
C GLN A 301 7.36 5.14 19.24
N ALA A 302 6.04 4.91 19.30
CA ALA A 302 5.35 4.08 18.32
C ALA A 302 5.51 4.62 16.89
N VAL A 303 5.34 5.94 16.68
CA VAL A 303 5.56 6.59 15.37
C VAL A 303 6.99 6.35 14.87
N ALA A 304 8.00 6.52 15.74
CA ALA A 304 9.39 6.31 15.35
C ALA A 304 9.67 4.86 14.94
N GLU A 305 9.15 3.88 15.71
CA GLU A 305 9.32 2.45 15.41
C GLU A 305 8.59 2.04 14.13
N LEU A 306 7.39 2.57 13.91
CA LEU A 306 6.60 2.34 12.70
C LEU A 306 7.28 2.96 11.47
N PHE A 307 7.74 4.22 11.58
CA PHE A 307 8.41 4.91 10.48
C PHE A 307 9.69 4.20 10.04
N ALA A 308 10.49 3.73 11.01
CA ALA A 308 11.73 3.00 10.73
C ALA A 308 11.51 1.65 10.01
N ARG A 309 10.27 1.17 9.94
CA ARG A 309 9.86 -0.10 9.30
C ARG A 309 8.82 0.10 8.22
N SER A 310 8.65 1.33 7.76
CA SER A 310 7.72 1.66 6.68
C SER A 310 8.44 1.80 5.34
N PHE A 311 7.72 1.48 4.28
CA PHE A 311 8.14 1.73 2.91
C PHE A 311 7.55 3.05 2.44
N VAL A 312 8.39 4.08 2.39
CA VAL A 312 7.98 5.44 2.01
C VAL A 312 8.86 5.91 0.86
N PRO A 313 8.28 6.52 -0.19
CA PRO A 313 9.09 7.14 -1.24
C PRO A 313 9.80 8.39 -0.69
N PHE A 314 11.05 8.28 -0.29
CA PHE A 314 11.81 9.36 0.37
C PHE A 314 12.25 10.49 -0.56
N HIS A 315 12.10 10.34 -1.86
CA HIS A 315 12.56 11.32 -2.84
C HIS A 315 11.72 12.61 -2.91
N ARG A 316 10.59 12.66 -2.17
CA ARG A 316 9.76 13.87 -2.00
C ARG A 316 9.32 14.02 -0.56
N HIS A 317 9.47 15.24 -0.03
CA HIS A 317 9.11 15.51 1.37
C HIS A 317 7.59 15.41 1.62
N GLU A 318 6.75 15.64 0.60
CA GLU A 318 5.29 15.50 0.72
C GLU A 318 4.89 14.06 1.05
N TYR A 319 5.58 13.07 0.46
CA TYR A 319 5.32 11.66 0.75
C TYR A 319 5.71 11.30 2.19
N VAL A 320 6.85 11.80 2.64
CA VAL A 320 7.32 11.61 4.03
C VAL A 320 6.33 12.25 5.02
N ASN A 321 5.87 13.48 4.73
CA ASN A 321 4.90 14.16 5.58
C ASN A 321 3.56 13.41 5.63
N SER A 322 3.06 12.93 4.49
CA SER A 322 1.84 12.13 4.42
C SER A 322 1.96 10.86 5.27
N ALA A 323 3.09 10.16 5.16
CA ALA A 323 3.38 8.97 5.96
C ALA A 323 3.40 9.28 7.46
N LEU A 324 4.09 10.33 7.89
CA LEU A 324 4.18 10.72 9.30
C LEU A 324 2.80 11.08 9.89
N VAL A 325 1.98 11.84 9.16
CA VAL A 325 0.60 12.17 9.57
C VAL A 325 -0.24 10.90 9.72
N PHE A 326 -0.12 9.96 8.79
CA PHE A 326 -0.83 8.69 8.89
C PHE A 326 -0.33 7.83 10.07
N LEU A 327 0.99 7.74 10.28
CA LEU A 327 1.57 6.97 11.37
C LEU A 327 1.19 7.52 12.75
N GLU A 328 1.08 8.85 12.89
CA GLU A 328 0.54 9.47 14.10
C GLU A 328 -0.93 9.05 14.33
N ALA A 329 -1.75 9.08 13.30
CA ALA A 329 -3.14 8.62 13.38
C ALA A 329 -3.23 7.13 13.73
N LEU A 330 -2.36 6.29 13.17
CA LEU A 330 -2.27 4.85 13.43
C LEU A 330 -1.87 4.59 14.89
N ALA A 331 -0.82 5.22 15.39
CA ALA A 331 -0.33 5.05 16.76
C ALA A 331 -1.33 5.53 17.82
N ASN A 332 -2.22 6.48 17.46
CA ASN A 332 -3.32 6.91 18.36
C ASN A 332 -4.57 6.02 18.27
N ALA A 333 -4.75 5.28 17.18
CA ALA A 333 -5.93 4.44 16.98
C ALA A 333 -5.71 2.98 17.43
N VAL A 334 -4.50 2.46 17.28
CA VAL A 334 -4.12 1.06 17.54
C VAL A 334 -3.02 1.01 18.60
N PRO A 335 -3.16 0.19 19.65
CA PRO A 335 -2.11 -0.01 20.65
C PRO A 335 -0.84 -0.59 20.00
N VAL A 336 0.31 -0.02 20.34
CA VAL A 336 1.62 -0.47 19.86
C VAL A 336 2.48 -0.89 21.05
N TYR A 337 3.04 -2.08 20.97
CA TYR A 337 3.86 -2.66 22.03
C TYR A 337 5.24 -3.04 21.52
N ARG A 338 6.26 -2.89 22.34
CA ARG A 338 7.53 -3.57 22.19
C ARG A 338 7.38 -4.98 22.72
N TYR A 339 7.82 -5.97 21.95
CA TYR A 339 7.74 -7.36 22.33
C TYR A 339 9.11 -8.02 22.28
N ALA A 340 9.77 -8.12 23.43
CA ALA A 340 10.98 -8.88 23.63
C ALA A 340 10.61 -10.35 23.83
N PHE A 341 10.87 -11.22 22.84
CA PHE A 341 10.39 -12.59 22.86
C PHE A 341 11.50 -13.63 22.73
N GLU A 342 11.23 -14.82 23.27
CA GLU A 342 11.99 -16.03 23.04
C GLU A 342 11.34 -16.82 21.89
N PRO A 343 12.12 -17.42 20.96
CA PRO A 343 11.57 -18.06 19.76
C PRO A 343 10.99 -19.46 20.05
N ASP A 344 10.03 -19.55 20.97
CA ASP A 344 9.33 -20.78 21.34
C ASP A 344 7.80 -20.57 21.47
N GLN A 345 7.05 -21.65 21.74
CA GLN A 345 5.58 -21.62 21.83
C GLN A 345 5.04 -20.71 22.94
N ARG A 346 5.81 -20.49 24.02
CA ARG A 346 5.43 -19.58 25.11
C ARG A 346 5.25 -18.16 24.62
N ALA A 347 5.94 -17.78 23.53
CA ALA A 347 5.74 -16.49 22.90
C ALA A 347 4.32 -16.31 22.34
N VAL A 348 3.77 -17.33 21.70
CA VAL A 348 2.39 -17.31 21.21
C VAL A 348 1.40 -17.29 22.37
N GLU A 349 1.61 -18.15 23.40
CA GLU A 349 0.76 -18.22 24.59
C GLU A 349 0.73 -16.89 25.34
N LYS A 350 1.85 -16.17 25.41
CA LYS A 350 1.94 -14.86 26.04
C LYS A 350 1.01 -13.85 25.35
N ILE A 351 0.99 -13.80 24.03
CA ILE A 351 0.12 -12.88 23.27
C ILE A 351 -1.36 -13.33 23.37
N ARG A 352 -1.64 -14.63 23.30
CA ARG A 352 -3.00 -15.15 23.42
C ARG A 352 -3.66 -14.78 24.73
N ASN A 353 -2.90 -14.73 25.81
CA ASN A 353 -3.35 -14.40 27.17
C ASN A 353 -3.14 -12.92 27.53
N PHE A 354 -2.68 -12.10 26.57
CA PHE A 354 -2.46 -10.68 26.79
C PHE A 354 -3.74 -9.90 26.59
N HIS A 355 -4.16 -9.19 27.64
CA HIS A 355 -5.30 -8.28 27.63
C HIS A 355 -4.80 -6.86 27.89
N ASP A 356 -5.34 -5.87 27.16
CA ASP A 356 -4.99 -4.45 27.26
C ASP A 356 -5.46 -3.83 28.57
#